data_2f3152205c5193a7ccadabff3d1c60f9
#
_entry.id   2f3152205c5193a7ccadabff3d1c60f9
#
_cell.length_a   1.000
_cell.length_b   1.000
_cell.length_c   1.000
_cell.angle_alpha   90.00
_cell.angle_beta   90.00
_cell.angle_gamma   90.00
#
_symmetry.space_group_name_H-M   'P 1'
#
loop_
_entity.id
_entity.type
_entity.pdbx_description
1 polymer ?
#
loop_
_entity_poly.entity_id
_entity_poly.type
_entity_poly.pdbx_seq_one_letter_code
_entity_poly.pdbx_strand_id
1 'polypeptide(L)'
;MRYLCLVFLVFVHCSLIYAQSCDAQWILSYNTSTLNFGLDTVSLDTIPGNMPMISTDANICDSGGNLLYFTNGIYIADRNGNMLLNGDSLNPCPFTSQEFSNGLDIGQAAIFLPKPGSFRYYYLIHFSNDTDSNSRPGTLYYTVIDKEGNYGLGAAIEKNVPFFKGTILREGGMTACKHANGRDYWIVMAGHYTNTFYTFLLKPDTIVGPLIQNIGPVYNDPYDWGCSKFSQDGSKFVTSCAAGLVLVMDFDRCSGEFSNATTIVNNAPPPFQPISGASSVEFSPNGRYVYVCNVVNLNQYDLFADTIQDSIQLYLSDSSDFYQMDKFQVAPNGKIYGCPYNGGLYALHVINSPDAKGDSCHFVYGGQSTLSLNSNELPNMINYNLGPLISSGCDTIPNGLNQVAENNLLRIMPNPADKYLYVEMGMQGNYEFDLINEAGQVIARKETRQVDNFDTENLANGTYFLRILDKNNLNEIVTQKVIVQH
;
A
#
# COMPACT_ATOMS: atom_id res chain seq x y z
N MET A 1 42.39 -19.91 45.11
CA MET A 1 41.03 -19.42 44.82
C MET A 1 41.04 -18.92 43.39
N ARG A 2 40.51 -19.71 42.46
CA ARG A 2 40.33 -19.32 41.06
C ARG A 2 38.85 -18.98 40.87
N TYR A 3 38.54 -17.74 40.55
CA TYR A 3 37.20 -17.31 40.19
C TYR A 3 36.95 -17.66 38.73
N LEU A 4 35.98 -18.52 38.49
CA LEU A 4 35.44 -18.85 37.17
C LEU A 4 34.34 -17.80 36.84
N CYS A 5 34.62 -16.86 35.92
CA CYS A 5 33.60 -15.99 35.38
C CYS A 5 32.78 -16.76 34.33
N LEU A 6 31.53 -17.08 34.65
CA LEU A 6 30.55 -17.55 33.70
C LEU A 6 30.03 -16.35 32.89
N VAL A 7 30.39 -16.27 31.62
CA VAL A 7 29.76 -15.30 30.67
C VAL A 7 28.48 -15.93 30.14
N PHE A 8 27.33 -15.38 30.56
CA PHE A 8 26.04 -15.69 29.95
C PHE A 8 25.96 -14.96 28.61
N LEU A 9 26.10 -15.68 27.51
CA LEU A 9 25.72 -15.19 26.16
C LEU A 9 24.20 -15.25 26.05
N VAL A 10 23.55 -14.10 26.19
CA VAL A 10 22.14 -13.93 25.84
C VAL A 10 22.04 -13.86 24.32
N PHE A 11 21.63 -14.95 23.68
CA PHE A 11 21.21 -14.92 22.27
C PHE A 11 19.88 -14.19 22.20
N VAL A 12 19.90 -12.92 21.83
CA VAL A 12 18.72 -12.22 21.38
C VAL A 12 18.35 -12.83 20.01
N HIS A 13 17.35 -13.68 19.98
CA HIS A 13 16.73 -14.09 18.74
C HIS A 13 16.01 -12.85 18.19
N CYS A 14 16.66 -12.12 17.31
CA CYS A 14 16.00 -11.17 16.43
C CYS A 14 15.20 -12.02 15.44
N SER A 15 13.90 -12.19 15.68
CA SER A 15 12.99 -12.67 14.66
C SER A 15 13.04 -11.65 13.53
N LEU A 16 13.66 -12.00 12.42
CA LEU A 16 13.57 -11.26 11.17
C LEU A 16 12.09 -11.28 10.77
N ILE A 17 11.37 -10.22 11.14
CA ILE A 17 10.09 -9.92 10.51
C ILE A 17 10.46 -9.61 9.06
N TYR A 18 10.18 -10.55 8.16
CA TYR A 18 10.28 -10.28 6.73
C TYR A 18 9.28 -9.15 6.43
N ALA A 19 9.80 -7.98 6.19
CA ALA A 19 9.02 -6.86 5.67
C ALA A 19 8.38 -7.32 4.36
N GLN A 20 7.08 -7.05 4.18
CA GLN A 20 6.41 -7.32 2.91
C GLN A 20 6.97 -6.34 1.88
N SER A 21 7.67 -6.83 0.87
CA SER A 21 8.27 -5.98 -0.17
C SER A 21 7.28 -5.64 -1.29
N CYS A 22 6.02 -5.39 -0.94
CA CYS A 22 4.96 -5.11 -1.93
C CYS A 22 5.22 -3.85 -2.77
N ASP A 23 6.11 -3.00 -2.34
CA ASP A 23 6.55 -1.74 -2.95
C ASP A 23 8.00 -1.79 -3.50
N ALA A 24 8.61 -2.97 -3.53
CA ALA A 24 10.02 -3.14 -3.91
C ALA A 24 10.34 -2.73 -5.36
N GLN A 25 9.35 -2.65 -6.22
CA GLN A 25 9.50 -2.19 -7.60
C GLN A 25 8.49 -1.09 -7.89
N TRP A 26 8.94 -0.05 -8.58
CA TRP A 26 8.08 1.02 -9.11
C TRP A 26 8.10 0.97 -10.63
N ILE A 27 6.93 0.98 -11.23
CA ILE A 27 6.76 1.17 -12.66
C ILE A 27 6.69 2.67 -12.90
N LEU A 28 7.34 3.16 -13.94
CA LEU A 28 7.39 4.60 -14.26
C LEU A 28 6.72 4.89 -15.60
N SER A 29 6.14 6.04 -15.69
CA SER A 29 5.15 6.57 -16.64
C SER A 29 5.27 6.17 -18.11
N TYR A 30 6.40 6.32 -18.77
CA TYR A 30 6.51 6.03 -20.19
C TYR A 30 7.42 4.82 -20.45
N ASN A 31 7.01 3.93 -21.33
CA ASN A 31 7.76 2.73 -21.75
C ASN A 31 8.03 1.73 -20.61
N THR A 32 7.19 1.68 -19.59
CA THR A 32 7.27 0.67 -18.51
C THR A 32 8.69 0.47 -17.96
N SER A 33 9.44 1.55 -17.76
CA SER A 33 10.72 1.47 -17.05
C SER A 33 10.47 1.25 -15.55
N THR A 34 11.37 0.54 -14.89
CA THR A 34 11.23 0.19 -13.49
C THR A 34 12.39 0.71 -12.65
N LEU A 35 12.07 1.12 -11.41
CA LEU A 35 13.04 1.19 -10.32
C LEU A 35 12.87 -0.01 -9.43
N ASN A 36 13.94 -0.76 -9.23
CA ASN A 36 13.95 -1.93 -8.35
C ASN A 36 14.78 -1.60 -7.10
N PHE A 37 14.13 -1.56 -5.96
CA PHE A 37 14.76 -1.21 -4.69
C PHE A 37 15.33 -2.46 -4.01
N GLY A 38 16.66 -2.60 -4.02
CA GLY A 38 17.39 -3.56 -3.20
C GLY A 38 17.76 -2.97 -1.84
N LEU A 39 18.46 -3.76 -1.01
CA LEU A 39 18.85 -3.32 0.34
C LEU A 39 19.67 -2.01 0.33
N ASP A 40 20.64 -1.88 -0.57
CA ASP A 40 21.54 -0.71 -0.66
C ASP A 40 21.64 -0.13 -2.06
N THR A 41 20.86 -0.64 -3.01
CA THR A 41 20.98 -0.27 -4.42
C THR A 41 19.62 -0.02 -5.06
N VAL A 42 19.60 0.86 -6.05
CA VAL A 42 18.46 1.02 -6.96
C VAL A 42 18.94 0.60 -8.34
N SER A 43 18.31 -0.42 -8.89
CA SER A 43 18.58 -0.87 -10.25
C SER A 43 17.44 -0.49 -11.19
N LEU A 44 17.77 -0.34 -12.46
CA LEU A 44 16.84 0.03 -13.52
C LEU A 44 16.61 -1.18 -14.42
N ASP A 45 15.38 -1.36 -14.85
CA ASP A 45 14.99 -2.37 -15.83
C ASP A 45 13.81 -1.89 -16.67
N THR A 46 13.36 -2.69 -17.61
CA THR A 46 12.18 -2.42 -18.45
C THR A 46 11.29 -3.66 -18.50
N ILE A 47 9.99 -3.46 -18.46
CA ILE A 47 9.02 -4.53 -18.69
C ILE A 47 8.61 -4.50 -20.16
N PRO A 48 8.48 -5.65 -20.83
CA PRO A 48 7.92 -5.70 -22.18
C PRO A 48 6.52 -5.09 -22.24
N GLY A 49 6.17 -4.49 -23.36
CA GLY A 49 4.90 -3.81 -23.54
C GLY A 49 5.01 -2.28 -23.45
N ASN A 50 3.89 -1.63 -23.66
CA ASN A 50 3.79 -0.18 -23.57
C ASN A 50 2.45 0.16 -22.95
N MET A 51 2.46 0.42 -21.63
CA MET A 51 1.31 0.97 -20.91
C MET A 51 1.62 2.43 -20.58
N PRO A 52 1.10 3.39 -21.33
CA PRO A 52 1.29 4.79 -20.97
C PRO A 52 0.56 5.09 -19.66
N MET A 53 1.24 5.79 -18.76
CA MET A 53 0.72 6.22 -17.47
C MET A 53 0.94 7.73 -17.36
N ILE A 54 -0.09 8.52 -17.69
CA ILE A 54 0.06 9.97 -17.69
C ILE A 54 -0.07 10.54 -16.28
N SER A 55 -1.04 10.07 -15.50
CA SER A 55 -1.29 10.53 -14.13
C SER A 55 -1.72 9.39 -13.21
N THR A 56 -2.53 8.41 -13.67
CA THR A 56 -2.84 7.23 -12.86
C THR A 56 -1.72 6.21 -13.00
N ASP A 57 -1.06 5.94 -11.89
CA ASP A 57 -0.01 4.93 -11.77
C ASP A 57 -0.22 4.15 -10.46
N ALA A 58 -0.34 2.84 -10.56
CA ALA A 58 -0.32 1.96 -9.42
C ALA A 58 0.27 0.60 -9.81
N ASN A 59 1.12 0.06 -8.97
CA ASN A 59 1.62 -1.29 -9.12
C ASN A 59 1.76 -1.98 -7.76
N ILE A 60 1.94 -3.29 -7.76
CA ILE A 60 2.15 -4.07 -6.54
C ILE A 60 3.07 -5.26 -6.80
N CYS A 61 3.93 -5.54 -5.83
CA CYS A 61 4.76 -6.74 -5.78
C CYS A 61 4.18 -7.77 -4.81
N ASP A 62 4.66 -9.00 -4.88
CA ASP A 62 4.42 -9.99 -3.83
C ASP A 62 5.26 -9.71 -2.58
N SER A 63 5.08 -10.50 -1.52
CA SER A 63 5.86 -10.36 -0.28
C SER A 63 7.37 -10.60 -0.47
N GLY A 64 7.78 -11.20 -1.57
CA GLY A 64 9.18 -11.40 -1.95
C GLY A 64 9.77 -10.27 -2.80
N GLY A 65 8.98 -9.24 -3.13
CA GLY A 65 9.41 -8.11 -3.95
C GLY A 65 9.32 -8.34 -5.45
N ASN A 66 8.70 -9.43 -5.91
CA ASN A 66 8.50 -9.67 -7.33
C ASN A 66 7.25 -8.95 -7.82
N LEU A 67 7.35 -8.20 -8.91
CA LEU A 67 6.20 -7.53 -9.52
C LEU A 67 5.08 -8.53 -9.82
N LEU A 68 3.85 -8.16 -9.49
CA LEU A 68 2.65 -8.91 -9.82
C LEU A 68 1.83 -8.19 -10.89
N TYR A 69 1.39 -6.97 -10.60
CA TYR A 69 0.44 -6.22 -11.41
C TYR A 69 0.76 -4.75 -11.43
N PHE A 70 0.31 -4.08 -12.49
CA PHE A 70 0.31 -2.64 -12.60
C PHE A 70 -0.86 -2.15 -13.45
N THR A 71 -1.24 -0.87 -13.31
CA THR A 71 -2.38 -0.28 -14.02
C THR A 71 -2.18 1.21 -14.26
N ASN A 72 -2.71 1.67 -15.38
CA ASN A 72 -2.89 3.08 -15.72
C ASN A 72 -4.34 3.56 -15.53
N GLY A 73 -5.16 2.81 -14.77
CA GLY A 73 -6.58 3.11 -14.53
C GLY A 73 -7.53 2.68 -15.66
N ILE A 74 -7.01 2.26 -16.83
CA ILE A 74 -7.80 1.81 -18.00
C ILE A 74 -7.88 0.29 -18.05
N TYR A 75 -6.76 -0.39 -17.78
CA TYR A 75 -6.65 -1.84 -17.72
C TYR A 75 -5.55 -2.24 -16.73
N ILE A 76 -5.55 -3.52 -16.38
CA ILE A 76 -4.52 -4.12 -15.52
C ILE A 76 -3.57 -4.94 -16.41
N ALA A 77 -2.26 -4.81 -16.18
CA ALA A 77 -1.25 -5.66 -16.78
C ALA A 77 -0.64 -6.64 -15.76
N ASP A 78 -0.20 -7.79 -16.26
CA ASP A 78 0.58 -8.76 -15.50
C ASP A 78 2.08 -8.36 -15.46
N ARG A 79 2.88 -9.09 -14.69
CA ARG A 79 4.33 -8.84 -14.56
C ARG A 79 5.13 -8.90 -15.85
N ASN A 80 4.58 -9.44 -16.93
CA ASN A 80 5.21 -9.50 -18.25
C ASN A 80 4.78 -8.35 -19.17
N GLY A 81 3.94 -7.42 -18.68
CA GLY A 81 3.40 -6.32 -19.46
C GLY A 81 2.22 -6.68 -20.36
N ASN A 82 1.70 -7.90 -20.25
CA ASN A 82 0.51 -8.29 -21.02
C ASN A 82 -0.75 -7.90 -20.25
N MET A 83 -1.82 -7.62 -20.99
CA MET A 83 -3.13 -7.40 -20.36
C MET A 83 -3.53 -8.62 -19.53
N LEU A 84 -3.85 -8.39 -18.26
CA LEU A 84 -4.31 -9.42 -17.34
C LEU A 84 -5.58 -10.09 -17.86
N LEU A 85 -5.75 -11.39 -17.63
CA LEU A 85 -7.00 -12.07 -17.98
C LEU A 85 -8.19 -11.36 -17.32
N ASN A 86 -9.16 -10.90 -18.11
CA ASN A 86 -10.30 -10.08 -17.70
C ASN A 86 -9.89 -8.73 -17.04
N GLY A 87 -8.67 -8.24 -17.26
CA GLY A 87 -8.16 -6.99 -16.70
C GLY A 87 -8.45 -5.73 -17.52
N ASP A 88 -9.08 -5.87 -18.68
CA ASP A 88 -9.53 -4.78 -19.55
C ASP A 88 -10.67 -3.95 -18.96
N SER A 89 -10.98 -2.82 -19.57
CA SER A 89 -12.22 -2.05 -19.35
C SER A 89 -12.49 -1.71 -17.87
N LEU A 90 -11.47 -1.22 -17.17
CA LEU A 90 -11.66 -0.61 -15.86
C LEU A 90 -12.43 0.71 -16.00
N ASN A 91 -13.19 1.08 -14.95
CA ASN A 91 -13.86 2.39 -14.86
C ASN A 91 -14.68 2.77 -16.13
N PRO A 92 -15.64 1.97 -16.58
CA PRO A 92 -16.32 2.17 -17.85
C PRO A 92 -17.17 3.45 -17.83
N CYS A 93 -16.67 4.54 -18.43
CA CYS A 93 -17.36 5.80 -18.61
C CYS A 93 -16.82 6.56 -19.84
N PRO A 94 -17.49 7.62 -20.31
CA PRO A 94 -17.03 8.40 -21.48
C PRO A 94 -15.63 8.97 -21.28
N PHE A 95 -15.30 9.49 -20.09
CA PHE A 95 -13.98 10.04 -19.79
C PHE A 95 -12.89 8.98 -19.97
N THR A 96 -13.04 7.81 -19.34
CA THR A 96 -12.09 6.69 -19.47
C THR A 96 -11.89 6.28 -20.94
N SER A 97 -12.97 6.32 -21.75
CA SER A 97 -12.87 5.97 -23.15
C SER A 97 -12.09 7.01 -23.97
N GLN A 98 -12.11 8.28 -23.60
CA GLN A 98 -11.30 9.33 -24.23
C GLN A 98 -9.82 9.19 -23.89
N GLU A 99 -9.50 8.79 -22.66
CA GLU A 99 -8.12 8.62 -22.17
C GLU A 99 -7.48 7.28 -22.54
N PHE A 100 -8.15 6.43 -23.31
CA PHE A 100 -7.73 5.05 -23.59
C PHE A 100 -6.31 4.93 -24.11
N SER A 101 -5.83 5.87 -24.92
CA SER A 101 -4.49 5.82 -25.53
C SER A 101 -3.36 6.29 -24.64
N ASN A 102 -3.65 7.05 -23.58
CA ASN A 102 -2.65 7.76 -22.78
C ASN A 102 -2.58 7.25 -21.33
N GLY A 103 -3.56 6.45 -20.90
CA GLY A 103 -3.80 6.19 -19.49
C GLY A 103 -4.72 7.26 -18.89
N LEU A 104 -5.29 6.96 -17.73
CA LEU A 104 -6.25 7.83 -17.08
C LEU A 104 -5.54 9.06 -16.50
N ASP A 105 -5.94 10.26 -16.93
CA ASP A 105 -5.37 11.54 -16.46
C ASP A 105 -6.02 11.99 -15.15
N ILE A 106 -5.84 11.19 -14.09
CA ILE A 106 -6.33 11.47 -12.73
C ILE A 106 -5.27 11.00 -11.73
N GLY A 107 -4.77 11.89 -10.88
CA GLY A 107 -3.82 11.53 -9.82
C GLY A 107 -4.46 10.62 -8.76
N GLN A 108 -3.71 9.63 -8.27
CA GLN A 108 -4.14 8.68 -7.23
C GLN A 108 -5.48 7.99 -7.51
N ALA A 109 -5.82 7.72 -8.79
CA ALA A 109 -7.11 7.10 -9.15
C ALA A 109 -7.12 5.58 -8.98
N ALA A 110 -6.01 4.97 -8.64
CA ALA A 110 -5.89 3.52 -8.42
C ALA A 110 -4.94 3.22 -7.26
N ILE A 111 -5.21 2.15 -6.51
CA ILE A 111 -4.32 1.62 -5.48
C ILE A 111 -4.52 0.12 -5.32
N PHE A 112 -3.43 -0.64 -5.32
CA PHE A 112 -3.48 -2.08 -5.02
C PHE A 112 -3.36 -2.33 -3.52
N LEU A 113 -4.16 -3.25 -3.00
CA LEU A 113 -4.11 -3.71 -1.61
C LEU A 113 -4.15 -5.25 -1.58
N PRO A 114 -3.24 -5.93 -0.87
CA PRO A 114 -3.43 -7.36 -0.58
C PRO A 114 -4.79 -7.58 0.11
N LYS A 115 -5.53 -8.61 -0.28
CA LYS A 115 -6.80 -8.94 0.41
C LYS A 115 -6.48 -9.30 1.86
N PRO A 116 -7.09 -8.65 2.86
CA PRO A 116 -6.86 -8.96 4.27
C PRO A 116 -7.03 -10.44 4.57
N GLY A 117 -6.01 -11.05 5.20
CA GLY A 117 -6.03 -12.47 5.55
C GLY A 117 -5.81 -13.45 4.38
N SER A 118 -5.41 -12.98 3.20
CA SER A 118 -5.14 -13.82 2.03
C SER A 118 -3.76 -13.52 1.43
N PHE A 119 -3.07 -14.57 0.96
CA PHE A 119 -1.84 -14.46 0.16
C PHE A 119 -2.09 -14.66 -1.34
N ARG A 120 -3.34 -14.96 -1.71
CA ARG A 120 -3.75 -15.29 -3.08
C ARG A 120 -4.43 -14.13 -3.77
N TYR A 121 -5.27 -13.38 -3.05
CA TYR A 121 -6.12 -12.36 -3.65
C TYR A 121 -5.61 -10.96 -3.38
N TYR A 122 -5.83 -10.08 -4.37
CA TYR A 122 -5.51 -8.66 -4.31
C TYR A 122 -6.73 -7.84 -4.70
N TYR A 123 -6.92 -6.71 -4.04
CA TYR A 123 -7.87 -5.69 -4.44
C TYR A 123 -7.14 -4.62 -5.25
N LEU A 124 -7.77 -4.17 -6.31
CA LEU A 124 -7.51 -2.87 -6.92
C LEU A 124 -8.71 -1.98 -6.55
N ILE A 125 -8.47 -0.93 -5.75
CA ILE A 125 -9.44 0.12 -5.49
C ILE A 125 -9.21 1.19 -6.53
N HIS A 126 -10.28 1.63 -7.22
CA HIS A 126 -10.11 2.53 -8.35
C HIS A 126 -11.36 3.38 -8.61
N PHE A 127 -11.19 4.47 -9.36
CA PHE A 127 -12.26 5.34 -9.80
C PHE A 127 -11.87 6.05 -11.11
N SER A 128 -12.84 6.74 -11.72
CA SER A 128 -12.65 7.64 -12.85
C SER A 128 -13.62 8.82 -12.74
N ASN A 129 -13.49 9.80 -13.63
CA ASN A 129 -14.40 10.95 -13.74
C ASN A 129 -15.69 10.53 -14.41
N ASP A 130 -16.57 9.87 -13.65
CA ASP A 130 -17.80 9.22 -14.12
C ASP A 130 -19.08 10.02 -13.89
N THR A 131 -18.97 11.28 -13.42
CA THR A 131 -20.13 12.16 -13.28
C THR A 131 -20.42 12.96 -14.57
N ASP A 132 -21.66 12.94 -15.01
CA ASP A 132 -22.08 13.53 -16.29
C ASP A 132 -21.93 15.06 -16.39
N SER A 133 -21.85 15.76 -15.26
CA SER A 133 -21.98 17.22 -15.24
C SER A 133 -20.67 18.00 -15.14
N ASN A 134 -19.59 17.41 -14.61
CA ASN A 134 -18.34 18.13 -14.36
C ASN A 134 -17.08 17.30 -14.59
N SER A 135 -17.16 16.11 -15.18
CA SER A 135 -16.02 15.18 -15.33
C SER A 135 -15.26 14.98 -14.01
N ARG A 136 -15.96 14.60 -12.95
CA ARG A 136 -15.42 14.36 -11.61
C ARG A 136 -15.75 12.96 -11.14
N PRO A 137 -14.96 12.39 -10.21
CA PRO A 137 -15.28 11.09 -9.63
C PRO A 137 -16.58 11.12 -8.83
N GLY A 138 -17.42 10.13 -9.00
CA GLY A 138 -18.67 9.97 -8.25
C GLY A 138 -18.88 8.56 -7.71
N THR A 139 -18.12 7.58 -8.22
CA THR A 139 -18.19 6.18 -7.82
C THR A 139 -16.82 5.64 -7.49
N LEU A 140 -16.69 4.94 -6.35
CA LEU A 140 -15.53 4.13 -6.04
C LEU A 140 -15.81 2.67 -6.33
N TYR A 141 -14.90 2.03 -7.04
CA TYR A 141 -14.97 0.64 -7.44
C TYR A 141 -13.85 -0.19 -6.79
N TYR A 142 -14.09 -1.48 -6.69
CA TYR A 142 -13.01 -2.44 -6.51
C TYR A 142 -13.02 -3.50 -7.62
N THR A 143 -11.84 -4.06 -7.87
CA THR A 143 -11.61 -5.23 -8.71
C THR A 143 -10.80 -6.22 -7.90
N VAL A 144 -11.23 -7.51 -7.88
CA VAL A 144 -10.51 -8.59 -7.19
C VAL A 144 -9.69 -9.38 -8.18
N ILE A 145 -8.41 -9.58 -7.86
CA ILE A 145 -7.47 -10.34 -8.69
C ILE A 145 -7.09 -11.61 -7.96
N ASP A 146 -7.24 -12.75 -8.63
CA ASP A 146 -6.72 -14.04 -8.19
C ASP A 146 -5.31 -14.25 -8.75
N LYS A 147 -4.30 -14.26 -7.88
CA LYS A 147 -2.90 -14.43 -8.27
C LYS A 147 -2.61 -15.77 -8.95
N GLU A 148 -3.35 -16.80 -8.62
CA GLU A 148 -3.17 -18.14 -9.17
C GLU A 148 -3.92 -18.34 -10.50
N GLY A 149 -4.80 -17.41 -10.87
CA GLY A 149 -5.49 -17.41 -12.15
C GLY A 149 -4.52 -17.38 -13.33
N ASN A 150 -4.98 -17.82 -14.50
CA ASN A 150 -4.21 -17.79 -15.74
C ASN A 150 -2.78 -18.35 -15.59
N TYR A 151 -2.66 -19.57 -15.06
CA TYR A 151 -1.36 -20.24 -14.84
C TYR A 151 -0.37 -19.44 -13.98
N GLY A 152 -0.88 -18.70 -12.98
CA GLY A 152 -0.06 -17.90 -12.06
C GLY A 152 0.35 -16.52 -12.59
N LEU A 153 -0.22 -16.08 -13.71
CA LEU A 153 -0.09 -14.71 -14.20
C LEU A 153 -1.16 -13.78 -13.62
N GLY A 154 -2.23 -14.37 -13.06
CA GLY A 154 -3.34 -13.66 -12.46
C GLY A 154 -4.55 -13.51 -13.37
N ALA A 155 -5.71 -13.31 -12.75
CA ALA A 155 -6.98 -13.03 -13.44
C ALA A 155 -7.87 -12.14 -12.57
N ALA A 156 -8.53 -11.15 -13.18
CA ALA A 156 -9.59 -10.40 -12.52
C ALA A 156 -10.85 -11.28 -12.43
N ILE A 157 -11.27 -11.63 -11.21
CA ILE A 157 -12.41 -12.53 -10.94
C ILE A 157 -13.68 -11.78 -10.59
N GLU A 158 -13.56 -10.59 -10.00
CA GLU A 158 -14.62 -9.59 -9.82
C GLU A 158 -14.09 -8.26 -10.36
N LYS A 159 -14.86 -7.54 -11.16
CA LYS A 159 -14.38 -6.33 -11.83
C LYS A 159 -15.40 -5.22 -11.77
N ASN A 160 -14.91 -3.98 -11.51
CA ASN A 160 -15.74 -2.78 -11.48
C ASN A 160 -16.94 -2.88 -10.51
N VAL A 161 -16.73 -3.50 -9.33
CA VAL A 161 -17.80 -3.61 -8.33
C VAL A 161 -17.89 -2.30 -7.55
N PRO A 162 -19.00 -1.55 -7.66
CA PRO A 162 -19.14 -0.29 -6.94
C PRO A 162 -19.40 -0.54 -5.47
N PHE A 163 -18.65 0.13 -4.59
CA PHE A 163 -18.89 0.07 -3.14
C PHE A 163 -19.27 1.42 -2.52
N PHE A 164 -19.11 2.51 -3.26
CA PHE A 164 -19.58 3.84 -2.87
C PHE A 164 -20.00 4.64 -4.09
N LYS A 165 -21.13 5.35 -3.97
CA LYS A 165 -21.68 6.23 -5.01
C LYS A 165 -22.58 7.29 -4.40
N GLY A 166 -22.65 8.47 -5.01
CA GLY A 166 -23.67 9.48 -4.72
C GLY A 166 -23.18 10.83 -4.27
N THR A 167 -21.87 11.08 -4.30
CA THR A 167 -21.30 12.41 -4.07
C THR A 167 -20.13 12.65 -5.03
N ILE A 168 -19.77 13.92 -5.23
CA ILE A 168 -18.61 14.28 -6.03
C ILE A 168 -17.37 14.18 -5.15
N LEU A 169 -16.38 13.42 -5.61
CA LEU A 169 -15.13 13.15 -4.94
C LEU A 169 -13.99 14.00 -5.52
N ARG A 170 -12.90 14.14 -4.77
CA ARG A 170 -11.74 14.92 -5.17
C ARG A 170 -10.70 14.04 -5.88
N GLU A 171 -10.14 14.53 -6.97
CA GLU A 171 -8.98 13.93 -7.61
C GLU A 171 -7.74 14.05 -6.72
N GLY A 172 -6.86 13.03 -6.70
CA GLY A 172 -5.69 12.99 -5.83
C GLY A 172 -5.99 12.84 -4.34
N GLY A 173 -7.24 12.47 -4.00
CA GLY A 173 -7.70 12.33 -2.62
C GLY A 173 -7.68 10.91 -2.08
N MET A 174 -7.37 9.89 -2.89
CA MET A 174 -7.45 8.49 -2.47
C MET A 174 -6.10 7.95 -1.99
N THR A 175 -6.09 7.47 -0.76
CA THR A 175 -4.98 6.70 -0.20
C THR A 175 -5.48 5.67 0.80
N ALA A 176 -4.59 4.83 1.33
CA ALA A 176 -4.95 3.81 2.32
C ALA A 176 -3.89 3.68 3.42
N CYS A 177 -4.30 3.10 4.56
CA CYS A 177 -3.43 2.79 5.68
C CYS A 177 -3.85 1.47 6.33
N LYS A 178 -2.92 0.70 6.89
CA LYS A 178 -3.29 -0.48 7.66
C LYS A 178 -4.02 -0.12 8.95
N HIS A 179 -5.11 -0.82 9.20
CA HIS A 179 -5.83 -0.80 10.48
C HIS A 179 -4.89 -1.21 11.64
N ALA A 180 -5.22 -0.79 12.86
CA ALA A 180 -4.44 -1.12 14.05
C ALA A 180 -4.30 -2.62 14.34
N ASN A 181 -5.11 -3.49 13.74
CA ASN A 181 -4.94 -4.95 13.81
C ASN A 181 -3.83 -5.51 12.89
N GLY A 182 -3.19 -4.67 12.07
CA GLY A 182 -2.10 -5.06 11.17
C GLY A 182 -2.51 -5.87 9.94
N ARG A 183 -3.81 -6.23 9.81
CA ARG A 183 -4.35 -7.05 8.71
C ARG A 183 -5.22 -6.26 7.75
N ASP A 184 -6.22 -5.56 8.28
CA ASP A 184 -7.24 -4.83 7.51
C ASP A 184 -6.70 -3.47 7.04
N TYR A 185 -7.42 -2.79 6.15
CA TYR A 185 -7.00 -1.49 5.61
C TYR A 185 -8.10 -0.45 5.74
N TRP A 186 -7.73 0.74 6.15
CA TRP A 186 -8.50 1.94 5.95
C TRP A 186 -8.27 2.50 4.54
N ILE A 187 -9.33 2.79 3.81
CA ILE A 187 -9.31 3.51 2.53
C ILE A 187 -9.91 4.88 2.79
N VAL A 188 -9.21 5.93 2.44
CA VAL A 188 -9.65 7.31 2.62
C VAL A 188 -9.86 7.97 1.26
N MET A 189 -10.95 8.72 1.16
CA MET A 189 -11.26 9.55 0.00
C MET A 189 -11.80 10.90 0.46
N ALA A 190 -11.32 12.00 -0.12
CA ALA A 190 -11.81 13.35 0.15
C ALA A 190 -12.97 13.72 -0.78
N GLY A 191 -13.92 14.50 -0.26
CA GLY A 191 -14.98 15.11 -1.05
C GLY A 191 -14.50 16.35 -1.81
N HIS A 192 -15.13 16.63 -2.94
CA HIS A 192 -14.88 17.81 -3.76
C HIS A 192 -15.57 19.05 -3.16
N TYR A 193 -14.90 20.18 -3.11
CA TYR A 193 -15.41 21.47 -2.56
C TYR A 193 -15.96 21.37 -1.13
N THR A 194 -15.47 20.46 -0.35
CA THR A 194 -15.90 20.27 1.04
C THR A 194 -14.70 20.02 1.96
N ASN A 195 -14.96 19.96 3.28
CA ASN A 195 -14.04 19.42 4.27
C ASN A 195 -14.44 18.01 4.71
N THR A 196 -15.17 17.29 3.85
CA THR A 196 -15.69 15.96 4.11
C THR A 196 -14.67 14.88 3.70
N PHE A 197 -14.41 13.97 4.60
CA PHE A 197 -13.62 12.76 4.36
C PHE A 197 -14.51 11.53 4.52
N TYR A 198 -14.34 10.59 3.61
CA TYR A 198 -15.00 9.29 3.59
C TYR A 198 -13.96 8.22 3.89
N THR A 199 -14.12 7.51 5.00
CA THR A 199 -13.20 6.46 5.43
C THR A 199 -13.90 5.11 5.41
N PHE A 200 -13.32 4.13 4.73
CA PHE A 200 -13.86 2.78 4.56
C PHE A 200 -12.91 1.77 5.17
N LEU A 201 -13.43 0.74 5.83
CA LEU A 201 -12.64 -0.37 6.36
C LEU A 201 -12.76 -1.59 5.45
N LEU A 202 -11.65 -1.91 4.76
CA LEU A 202 -11.51 -3.14 3.98
C LEU A 202 -11.15 -4.29 4.93
N LYS A 203 -12.07 -5.25 5.07
CA LYS A 203 -11.93 -6.50 5.82
C LYS A 203 -11.79 -7.69 4.85
N PRO A 204 -11.54 -8.92 5.33
CA PRO A 204 -11.40 -10.09 4.46
C PRO A 204 -12.50 -10.27 3.41
N ASP A 205 -13.76 -10.03 3.79
CA ASP A 205 -14.92 -10.36 2.95
C ASP A 205 -15.86 -9.18 2.70
N THR A 206 -15.49 -7.98 3.15
CA THR A 206 -16.38 -6.81 3.02
C THR A 206 -15.63 -5.50 3.12
N ILE A 207 -16.17 -4.46 2.49
CA ILE A 207 -15.81 -3.06 2.70
C ILE A 207 -16.93 -2.44 3.52
N VAL A 208 -16.59 -1.95 4.72
CA VAL A 208 -17.54 -1.34 5.67
C VAL A 208 -17.37 0.17 5.65
N GLY A 209 -18.45 0.91 5.71
CA GLY A 209 -18.43 2.38 5.73
C GLY A 209 -19.34 3.01 4.68
N PRO A 210 -19.19 4.30 4.38
CA PRO A 210 -18.15 5.19 4.92
C PRO A 210 -18.40 5.65 6.36
N LEU A 211 -17.35 5.80 7.14
CA LEU A 211 -17.32 6.77 8.23
C LEU A 211 -17.15 8.15 7.58
N ILE A 212 -18.04 9.08 7.89
CA ILE A 212 -18.06 10.43 7.28
C ILE A 212 -17.65 11.43 8.35
N GLN A 213 -16.60 12.21 8.07
CA GLN A 213 -16.13 13.27 8.95
C GLN A 213 -15.96 14.58 8.20
N ASN A 214 -16.42 15.67 8.82
CA ASN A 214 -16.17 17.04 8.35
C ASN A 214 -15.11 17.65 9.26
N ILE A 215 -13.90 17.86 8.74
CA ILE A 215 -12.77 18.34 9.54
C ILE A 215 -11.85 19.26 8.72
N GLY A 216 -11.31 20.28 9.38
CA GLY A 216 -10.51 21.30 8.71
C GLY A 216 -11.35 22.35 7.94
N PRO A 217 -10.71 23.23 7.17
CA PRO A 217 -11.40 24.24 6.36
C PRO A 217 -12.09 23.63 5.16
N VAL A 218 -13.13 24.28 4.68
CA VAL A 218 -13.79 23.95 3.41
C VAL A 218 -12.89 24.41 2.26
N TYR A 219 -12.61 23.53 1.32
CA TYR A 219 -11.89 23.84 0.09
C TYR A 219 -12.89 24.41 -0.94
N ASN A 220 -12.69 25.64 -1.35
CA ASN A 220 -13.55 26.34 -2.31
C ASN A 220 -12.80 26.73 -3.60
N ASP A 221 -11.81 25.93 -4.00
CA ASP A 221 -11.00 26.22 -5.17
C ASP A 221 -11.40 25.35 -6.36
N PRO A 222 -11.61 25.88 -7.56
CA PRO A 222 -11.89 25.10 -8.76
C PRO A 222 -10.77 24.13 -9.13
N TYR A 223 -9.56 24.34 -8.60
CA TYR A 223 -8.38 23.49 -8.78
C TYR A 223 -8.14 22.65 -7.53
N ASP A 224 -9.09 21.85 -7.11
CA ASP A 224 -8.99 21.02 -5.89
C ASP A 224 -8.25 19.68 -6.08
N TRP A 225 -7.61 19.47 -7.21
CA TRP A 225 -6.68 18.35 -7.39
C TRP A 225 -5.47 18.49 -6.44
N GLY A 226 -4.92 17.38 -5.99
CA GLY A 226 -3.84 17.39 -5.01
C GLY A 226 -3.24 16.02 -4.77
N CYS A 227 -2.84 15.79 -3.54
CA CYS A 227 -2.23 14.52 -3.10
C CYS A 227 -2.62 14.25 -1.65
N SER A 228 -2.78 12.99 -1.31
CA SER A 228 -3.09 12.53 0.07
C SER A 228 -2.14 11.42 0.48
N LYS A 229 -1.55 11.51 1.67
CA LYS A 229 -0.58 10.54 2.20
C LYS A 229 -0.80 10.28 3.69
N PHE A 230 -0.46 9.07 4.13
CA PHE A 230 -0.28 8.75 5.54
C PHE A 230 1.19 8.77 5.92
N SER A 231 1.50 9.12 7.17
CA SER A 231 2.84 8.91 7.74
C SER A 231 3.18 7.42 7.76
N GLN A 232 4.48 7.09 7.85
CA GLN A 232 4.94 5.70 7.79
C GLN A 232 4.43 4.85 8.96
N ASP A 233 4.12 5.46 10.11
CA ASP A 233 3.48 4.81 11.26
C ASP A 233 1.94 4.80 11.20
N GLY A 234 1.36 5.51 10.23
CA GLY A 234 -0.07 5.65 10.02
C GLY A 234 -0.78 6.52 11.06
N SER A 235 -0.05 7.22 11.94
CA SER A 235 -0.64 8.06 12.99
C SER A 235 -1.06 9.45 12.49
N LYS A 236 -0.57 9.87 11.32
CA LYS A 236 -0.87 11.17 10.72
C LYS A 236 -1.30 11.00 9.26
N PHE A 237 -2.08 11.95 8.83
CA PHE A 237 -2.55 12.10 7.46
C PHE A 237 -2.27 13.51 6.98
N VAL A 238 -1.83 13.65 5.75
CA VAL A 238 -1.67 14.93 5.10
C VAL A 238 -2.38 14.93 3.76
N THR A 239 -2.99 16.05 3.43
CA THR A 239 -3.61 16.25 2.11
C THR A 239 -3.38 17.67 1.64
N SER A 240 -3.15 17.82 0.34
CA SER A 240 -2.95 19.11 -0.31
C SER A 240 -4.04 19.41 -1.33
N CYS A 241 -4.16 20.68 -1.69
CA CYS A 241 -4.89 21.10 -2.88
C CYS A 241 -4.10 22.14 -3.66
N ALA A 242 -4.38 22.22 -4.95
CA ALA A 242 -3.69 23.12 -5.88
C ALA A 242 -3.77 24.61 -5.48
N ALA A 243 -4.73 25.00 -4.64
CA ALA A 243 -4.84 26.34 -4.06
C ALA A 243 -3.75 26.70 -3.02
N GLY A 244 -2.83 25.78 -2.75
CA GLY A 244 -1.76 25.99 -1.76
C GLY A 244 -2.14 25.65 -0.33
N LEU A 245 -3.30 25.08 -0.10
CA LEU A 245 -3.72 24.64 1.23
C LEU A 245 -3.28 23.21 1.48
N VAL A 246 -2.57 23.00 2.59
CA VAL A 246 -2.17 21.69 3.09
C VAL A 246 -2.81 21.48 4.46
N LEU A 247 -3.48 20.35 4.63
CA LEU A 247 -4.12 19.97 5.88
C LEU A 247 -3.40 18.76 6.46
N VAL A 248 -2.87 18.90 7.68
CA VAL A 248 -2.27 17.82 8.46
C VAL A 248 -3.22 17.46 9.59
N MET A 249 -3.47 16.18 9.78
CA MET A 249 -4.37 15.65 10.82
C MET A 249 -3.75 14.46 11.52
N ASP A 250 -4.12 14.23 12.77
CA ASP A 250 -3.89 12.94 13.42
C ASP A 250 -4.92 11.93 12.93
N PHE A 251 -4.52 10.67 12.86
CA PHE A 251 -5.37 9.57 12.44
C PHE A 251 -5.31 8.41 13.44
N ASP A 252 -6.48 7.98 13.91
CA ASP A 252 -6.59 6.82 14.77
C ASP A 252 -6.79 5.56 13.91
N ARG A 253 -5.78 4.71 13.84
CA ARG A 253 -5.81 3.45 13.10
C ARG A 253 -6.80 2.42 13.67
N CYS A 254 -7.32 2.60 14.89
CA CYS A 254 -8.37 1.77 15.48
C CYS A 254 -9.75 2.16 14.96
N SER A 255 -10.10 3.43 15.10
CA SER A 255 -11.45 3.93 14.79
C SER A 255 -11.61 4.42 13.36
N GLY A 256 -10.50 4.78 12.68
CA GLY A 256 -10.52 5.42 11.36
C GLY A 256 -10.86 6.91 11.43
N GLU A 257 -10.80 7.51 12.61
CA GLU A 257 -11.16 8.90 12.83
C GLU A 257 -9.96 9.84 12.70
N PHE A 258 -10.24 11.03 12.15
CA PHE A 258 -9.30 12.15 12.10
C PHE A 258 -9.52 13.08 13.27
N SER A 259 -8.42 13.72 13.74
CA SER A 259 -8.45 14.74 14.77
C SER A 259 -7.32 15.77 14.57
N ASN A 260 -7.29 16.81 15.40
CA ASN A 260 -6.20 17.80 15.48
C ASN A 260 -5.79 18.40 14.15
N ALA A 261 -6.78 18.81 13.34
CA ALA A 261 -6.55 19.38 12.03
C ALA A 261 -5.74 20.69 12.10
N THR A 262 -4.59 20.71 11.45
CA THR A 262 -3.71 21.89 11.34
C THR A 262 -3.53 22.24 9.87
N THR A 263 -3.68 23.52 9.54
CA THR A 263 -3.55 24.03 8.17
C THR A 263 -2.18 24.66 7.97
N ILE A 264 -1.53 24.30 6.87
CA ILE A 264 -0.34 24.94 6.34
C ILE A 264 -0.73 25.66 5.06
N VAL A 265 -0.34 26.92 4.88
CA VAL A 265 -0.53 27.65 3.62
C VAL A 265 0.80 27.68 2.88
N ASN A 266 0.84 27.03 1.72
CA ASN A 266 2.01 26.96 0.86
C ASN A 266 1.74 27.74 -0.44
N ASN A 267 2.16 28.98 -0.49
CA ASN A 267 2.03 29.81 -1.67
C ASN A 267 3.37 29.89 -2.40
N ALA A 268 3.34 29.78 -3.73
CA ALA A 268 4.54 30.10 -4.50
C ALA A 268 4.89 31.57 -4.40
N PRO A 269 6.18 31.90 -4.40
CA PRO A 269 6.62 33.31 -4.44
C PRO A 269 6.30 33.94 -5.81
N PRO A 270 6.05 35.25 -5.88
CA PRO A 270 5.98 35.95 -7.17
C PRO A 270 7.25 35.72 -8.00
N PRO A 271 7.20 35.61 -9.34
CA PRO A 271 6.02 35.87 -10.21
C PRO A 271 5.14 34.66 -10.50
N PHE A 272 5.31 33.54 -9.82
CA PHE A 272 4.71 32.25 -10.13
C PHE A 272 3.24 32.11 -9.67
N GLN A 273 2.65 33.14 -9.07
CA GLN A 273 1.22 33.11 -8.73
C GLN A 273 0.35 33.44 -9.96
N PRO A 274 -0.82 32.81 -10.13
CA PRO A 274 -1.57 31.94 -9.20
C PRO A 274 -1.46 30.43 -9.48
N ILE A 275 -0.53 29.96 -10.32
CA ILE A 275 -0.52 28.58 -10.87
C ILE A 275 0.09 27.54 -9.89
N SER A 276 0.45 27.94 -8.68
CA SER A 276 1.37 27.20 -7.85
C SER A 276 0.85 26.96 -6.45
N GLY A 277 -0.18 26.14 -6.37
CA GLY A 277 -0.61 25.56 -5.11
C GLY A 277 0.24 24.35 -4.71
N ALA A 278 -0.16 23.65 -3.66
CA ALA A 278 0.49 22.41 -3.23
C ALA A 278 0.04 21.24 -4.10
N SER A 279 0.82 20.87 -5.12
CA SER A 279 0.53 19.74 -6.01
C SER A 279 0.81 18.40 -5.34
N SER A 280 1.79 18.36 -4.43
CA SER A 280 2.19 17.15 -3.74
C SER A 280 2.58 17.40 -2.30
N VAL A 281 2.35 16.38 -1.48
CA VAL A 281 2.79 16.31 -0.09
C VAL A 281 3.36 14.94 0.21
N GLU A 282 4.42 14.89 1.05
CA GLU A 282 4.97 13.62 1.53
C GLU A 282 5.55 13.80 2.93
N PHE A 283 5.39 12.80 3.80
CA PHE A 283 6.05 12.77 5.10
C PHE A 283 7.51 12.32 4.99
N SER A 284 8.37 12.84 5.86
CA SER A 284 9.62 12.15 6.14
C SER A 284 9.35 10.77 6.76
N PRO A 285 10.24 9.77 6.58
CA PRO A 285 10.05 8.42 7.15
C PRO A 285 9.78 8.41 8.65
N ASN A 286 10.40 9.30 9.43
CA ASN A 286 10.17 9.44 10.87
C ASN A 286 8.91 10.25 11.23
N GLY A 287 8.16 10.76 10.25
CA GLY A 287 6.91 11.52 10.45
C GLY A 287 7.11 12.93 11.01
N ARG A 288 8.35 13.41 11.15
CA ARG A 288 8.63 14.74 11.71
C ARG A 288 8.40 15.87 10.69
N TYR A 289 8.85 15.67 9.47
CA TYR A 289 8.77 16.70 8.43
C TYR A 289 7.68 16.36 7.42
N VAL A 290 7.04 17.42 6.91
CA VAL A 290 6.20 17.36 5.72
C VAL A 290 6.90 18.13 4.62
N TYR A 291 7.13 17.48 3.50
CA TYR A 291 7.59 18.08 2.26
C TYR A 291 6.39 18.47 1.44
N VAL A 292 6.35 19.74 1.05
CA VAL A 292 5.28 20.31 0.24
C VAL A 292 5.87 20.80 -1.05
N CYS A 293 5.45 20.19 -2.15
CA CYS A 293 5.85 20.59 -3.48
C CYS A 293 4.70 21.37 -4.15
N ASN A 294 5.04 22.47 -4.76
CA ASN A 294 4.28 22.97 -5.90
C ASN A 294 5.19 22.87 -7.14
N VAL A 295 4.62 23.15 -8.30
CA VAL A 295 5.33 22.96 -9.57
C VAL A 295 6.72 23.64 -9.60
N VAL A 296 6.96 24.71 -8.83
CA VAL A 296 8.16 25.54 -8.89
C VAL A 296 9.02 25.52 -7.63
N ASN A 297 8.50 25.08 -6.48
CA ASN A 297 9.30 25.03 -5.26
C ASN A 297 9.05 23.76 -4.43
N LEU A 298 10.03 23.43 -3.60
CA LEU A 298 9.96 22.38 -2.60
C LEU A 298 10.27 22.99 -1.23
N ASN A 299 9.32 22.87 -0.31
CA ASN A 299 9.43 23.34 1.06
C ASN A 299 9.37 22.21 2.06
N GLN A 300 10.15 22.30 3.14
CA GLN A 300 10.11 21.41 4.29
C GLN A 300 9.47 22.12 5.48
N TYR A 301 8.48 21.50 6.10
CA TYR A 301 7.80 21.96 7.31
C TYR A 301 8.09 21.01 8.48
N ASP A 302 8.49 21.56 9.64
CA ASP A 302 8.73 20.77 10.86
C ASP A 302 7.45 20.73 11.70
N LEU A 303 6.83 19.55 11.81
CA LEU A 303 5.59 19.37 12.58
C LEU A 303 5.76 19.51 14.08
N PHE A 304 7.00 19.50 14.58
CA PHE A 304 7.32 19.68 16.00
C PHE A 304 7.90 21.08 16.31
N ALA A 305 7.89 21.99 15.34
CA ALA A 305 8.27 23.38 15.58
C ALA A 305 7.18 24.12 16.34
N ASP A 306 7.56 25.13 17.12
CA ASP A 306 6.63 26.04 17.80
C ASP A 306 5.65 26.72 16.83
N THR A 307 6.10 26.94 15.60
CA THR A 307 5.32 27.51 14.50
C THR A 307 5.44 26.64 13.25
N ILE A 308 4.44 25.83 12.99
CA ILE A 308 4.41 24.91 11.82
C ILE A 308 4.40 25.64 10.47
N GLN A 309 4.03 26.93 10.45
CA GLN A 309 4.02 27.75 9.22
C GLN A 309 5.42 28.15 8.74
N ASP A 310 6.44 28.04 9.60
CA ASP A 310 7.81 28.34 9.24
C ASP A 310 8.37 27.21 8.37
N SER A 311 8.51 27.48 7.08
CA SER A 311 9.07 26.53 6.13
C SER A 311 10.54 26.79 5.84
N ILE A 312 11.25 25.74 5.47
CA ILE A 312 12.57 25.82 4.86
C ILE A 312 12.40 25.55 3.37
N GLN A 313 12.72 26.54 2.54
CA GLN A 313 12.73 26.36 1.09
C GLN A 313 13.99 25.58 0.70
N LEU A 314 13.79 24.38 0.16
CA LEU A 314 14.87 23.49 -0.28
C LEU A 314 15.24 23.73 -1.74
N TYR A 315 14.27 24.12 -2.53
CA TYR A 315 14.44 24.39 -3.95
C TYR A 315 13.44 25.43 -4.43
N LEU A 316 13.89 26.28 -5.33
CA LEU A 316 13.07 27.19 -6.11
C LEU A 316 13.55 27.11 -7.57
N SER A 317 12.61 26.79 -8.47
CA SER A 317 12.88 26.75 -9.89
C SER A 317 13.32 28.12 -10.42
N ASP A 318 14.32 28.14 -11.25
CA ASP A 318 14.63 29.26 -12.10
C ASP A 318 13.54 29.40 -13.19
N SER A 319 13.21 30.59 -13.62
CA SER A 319 12.22 30.82 -14.68
C SER A 319 12.62 30.21 -16.04
N SER A 320 13.86 29.76 -16.19
CA SER A 320 14.38 29.01 -17.34
C SER A 320 14.24 27.47 -17.21
N ASP A 321 13.93 26.95 -16.02
CA ASP A 321 13.75 25.53 -15.79
C ASP A 321 12.42 25.05 -16.40
N PHE A 322 12.52 24.30 -17.47
CA PHE A 322 11.38 23.75 -18.20
C PHE A 322 10.75 22.53 -17.49
N TYR A 323 11.53 21.91 -16.60
CA TYR A 323 11.18 20.64 -15.94
C TYR A 323 10.94 20.87 -14.46
N GLN A 324 9.71 21.19 -14.13
CA GLN A 324 9.25 21.47 -12.79
C GLN A 324 9.01 20.16 -12.03
N MET A 325 8.68 20.24 -10.75
CA MET A 325 8.47 19.10 -9.88
C MET A 325 6.97 18.80 -9.70
N ASP A 326 6.63 17.54 -9.52
CA ASP A 326 5.26 17.15 -9.15
C ASP A 326 5.29 16.16 -7.98
N LYS A 327 4.71 14.97 -8.10
CA LYS A 327 4.47 14.04 -6.99
C LYS A 327 5.76 13.54 -6.34
N PHE A 328 5.74 13.49 -5.02
CA PHE A 328 6.78 12.91 -4.18
C PHE A 328 6.27 11.68 -3.44
N GLN A 329 7.13 10.67 -3.29
CA GLN A 329 6.81 9.39 -2.66
C GLN A 329 8.01 8.85 -1.88
N VAL A 330 7.79 8.42 -0.62
CA VAL A 330 8.77 7.63 0.14
C VAL A 330 8.94 6.26 -0.52
N ALA A 331 10.20 5.88 -0.71
CA ALA A 331 10.58 4.59 -1.27
C ALA A 331 11.04 3.60 -0.18
N PRO A 332 11.11 2.29 -0.47
CA PRO A 332 11.54 1.27 0.47
C PRO A 332 12.95 1.48 1.06
N ASN A 333 13.81 2.19 0.36
CA ASN A 333 15.16 2.55 0.83
C ASN A 333 15.19 3.78 1.78
N GLY A 334 14.02 4.28 2.20
CA GLY A 334 13.89 5.41 3.12
C GLY A 334 14.17 6.78 2.52
N LYS A 335 14.46 6.88 1.22
CA LYS A 335 14.56 8.14 0.50
C LYS A 335 13.19 8.57 -0.03
N ILE A 336 13.08 9.85 -0.37
CA ILE A 336 11.91 10.37 -1.09
C ILE A 336 12.30 10.66 -2.53
N TYR A 337 11.52 10.15 -3.47
CA TYR A 337 11.68 10.44 -4.89
C TYR A 337 10.54 11.32 -5.38
N GLY A 338 10.85 12.22 -6.32
CA GLY A 338 9.91 13.13 -6.93
C GLY A 338 9.94 13.05 -8.44
N CYS A 339 8.78 13.00 -9.10
CA CYS A 339 8.71 13.05 -10.55
C CYS A 339 8.77 14.48 -11.07
N PRO A 340 9.22 14.70 -12.33
CA PRO A 340 9.10 15.99 -12.98
C PRO A 340 7.65 16.26 -13.40
N TYR A 341 7.27 17.52 -13.44
CA TYR A 341 6.02 17.98 -14.04
C TYR A 341 6.18 18.11 -15.57
N ASN A 342 5.15 17.79 -16.34
CA ASN A 342 5.13 17.86 -17.82
C ASN A 342 6.15 16.98 -18.59
N GLY A 343 6.66 15.92 -17.98
CA GLY A 343 7.30 14.83 -18.69
C GLY A 343 8.48 15.16 -19.60
N GLY A 344 9.57 15.66 -19.07
CA GLY A 344 10.72 16.02 -19.91
C GLY A 344 12.06 15.54 -19.38
N LEU A 345 12.12 14.85 -18.25
CA LEU A 345 13.37 14.47 -17.62
C LEU A 345 13.53 12.95 -17.57
N TYR A 346 14.70 12.47 -17.99
CA TYR A 346 15.13 11.08 -17.81
C TYR A 346 15.68 10.84 -16.40
N ALA A 347 15.07 11.46 -15.39
CA ALA A 347 15.47 11.32 -14.01
C ALA A 347 14.31 11.64 -13.06
N LEU A 348 14.41 11.17 -11.81
CA LEU A 348 13.62 11.61 -10.67
C LEU A 348 14.45 12.53 -9.77
N HIS A 349 13.80 13.45 -9.08
CA HIS A 349 14.38 14.21 -7.99
C HIS A 349 14.53 13.33 -6.77
N VAL A 350 15.49 13.58 -5.89
CA VAL A 350 15.75 12.74 -4.71
C VAL A 350 16.02 13.57 -3.47
N ILE A 351 15.34 13.26 -2.38
CA ILE A 351 15.72 13.69 -1.03
C ILE A 351 16.42 12.50 -0.36
N ASN A 352 17.74 12.59 -0.18
CA ASN A 352 18.56 11.46 0.23
C ASN A 352 18.50 11.17 1.73
N SER A 353 18.25 12.17 2.55
CA SER A 353 18.19 12.09 4.02
C SER A 353 16.93 12.83 4.53
N PRO A 354 15.72 12.34 4.21
CA PRO A 354 14.49 13.11 4.43
C PRO A 354 14.16 13.37 5.91
N ASP A 355 14.79 12.66 6.83
CA ASP A 355 14.64 12.88 8.27
C ASP A 355 15.53 14.01 8.80
N ALA A 356 16.37 14.61 7.94
CA ALA A 356 17.26 15.72 8.31
C ALA A 356 16.64 17.07 7.96
N LYS A 357 17.00 18.12 8.73
CA LYS A 357 16.47 19.47 8.59
C LYS A 357 17.22 20.26 7.52
N GLY A 358 16.47 20.97 6.69
CA GLY A 358 17.01 21.91 5.70
C GLY A 358 17.97 21.23 4.72
N ASP A 359 19.08 21.89 4.38
CA ASP A 359 20.05 21.39 3.39
C ASP A 359 20.64 20.02 3.76
N SER A 360 20.62 19.65 5.05
CA SER A 360 21.08 18.35 5.51
C SER A 360 20.18 17.19 5.02
N CYS A 361 18.98 17.48 4.48
CA CYS A 361 18.15 16.47 3.82
C CYS A 361 18.71 16.01 2.47
N HIS A 362 19.71 16.75 1.94
CA HIS A 362 20.40 16.46 0.68
C HIS A 362 19.44 16.25 -0.50
N PHE A 363 18.61 17.27 -0.77
CA PHE A 363 17.80 17.30 -1.98
C PHE A 363 18.69 17.42 -3.21
N VAL A 364 18.43 16.59 -4.24
CA VAL A 364 19.14 16.59 -5.52
C VAL A 364 18.12 16.59 -6.65
N TYR A 365 18.12 17.68 -7.42
CA TYR A 365 17.33 17.79 -8.64
C TYR A 365 17.85 16.81 -9.70
N GLY A 366 16.99 15.94 -10.23
CA GLY A 366 17.41 14.91 -11.19
C GLY A 366 18.40 13.88 -10.63
N GLY A 367 18.36 13.61 -9.32
CA GLY A 367 19.35 12.80 -8.61
C GLY A 367 19.32 11.30 -8.93
N GLN A 368 18.22 10.77 -9.52
CA GLN A 368 18.07 9.37 -9.91
C GLN A 368 17.77 9.28 -11.41
N SER A 369 18.73 8.83 -12.21
CA SER A 369 18.47 8.56 -13.63
C SER A 369 17.43 7.46 -13.84
N THR A 370 16.69 7.54 -14.95
CA THR A 370 15.69 6.56 -15.37
C THR A 370 15.88 6.19 -16.84
N LEU A 371 15.27 5.09 -17.30
CA LEU A 371 15.39 4.62 -18.67
C LEU A 371 14.36 5.25 -19.62
N SER A 372 13.33 5.90 -19.08
CA SER A 372 12.28 6.59 -19.83
C SER A 372 12.09 8.01 -19.32
N LEU A 373 11.41 8.83 -20.12
CA LEU A 373 10.84 10.08 -19.65
C LEU A 373 9.84 9.81 -18.54
N ASN A 374 9.82 10.66 -17.51
CA ASN A 374 8.86 10.59 -16.43
C ASN A 374 7.92 11.78 -16.50
N SER A 375 6.71 11.61 -15.98
CA SER A 375 5.64 12.60 -16.04
C SER A 375 4.76 12.48 -14.81
N ASN A 376 4.37 13.59 -14.27
CA ASN A 376 3.25 13.95 -13.39
C ASN A 376 2.86 13.00 -12.24
N GLU A 377 3.25 11.71 -12.22
CA GLU A 377 2.86 10.78 -11.17
C GLU A 377 3.96 9.75 -10.86
N LEU A 378 3.89 9.21 -9.66
CA LEU A 378 4.60 8.04 -9.17
C LEU A 378 3.56 7.02 -8.72
N PRO A 379 3.93 5.73 -8.62
CA PRO A 379 2.99 4.71 -8.17
C PRO A 379 2.32 5.08 -6.85
N ASN A 380 0.99 5.03 -6.81
CA ASN A 380 0.24 5.28 -5.58
C ASN A 380 0.44 4.12 -4.60
N MET A 381 1.37 4.30 -3.67
CA MET A 381 1.82 3.28 -2.71
C MET A 381 1.49 3.68 -1.28
N ILE A 382 1.34 2.67 -0.43
CA ILE A 382 1.19 2.81 1.03
C ILE A 382 2.33 2.12 1.75
N ASN A 383 2.44 2.29 3.06
CA ASN A 383 3.30 1.43 3.86
C ASN A 383 2.63 0.05 4.07
N TYR A 384 2.96 -0.92 3.21
CA TYR A 384 2.48 -2.31 3.32
C TYR A 384 3.05 -3.05 4.53
N ASN A 385 4.15 -2.56 5.12
CA ASN A 385 4.87 -3.17 6.23
C ASN A 385 4.33 -2.76 7.61
N LEU A 386 3.35 -1.86 7.64
CA LEU A 386 2.80 -1.36 8.88
C LEU A 386 2.10 -2.51 9.65
N GLY A 387 2.63 -2.81 10.83
CA GLY A 387 2.15 -3.89 11.70
C GLY A 387 0.97 -3.48 12.58
N PRO A 388 0.54 -4.38 13.50
CA PRO A 388 -0.46 -4.05 14.50
C PRO A 388 0.04 -2.95 15.44
N LEU A 389 -0.87 -2.10 15.89
CA LEU A 389 -0.58 -1.06 16.89
C LEU A 389 -0.70 -1.69 18.28
N ILE A 390 0.42 -2.21 18.78
CA ILE A 390 0.48 -2.97 20.03
C ILE A 390 -0.10 -2.15 21.20
N SER A 391 -0.93 -2.80 22.02
CA SER A 391 -1.62 -2.21 23.17
C SER A 391 -2.68 -1.15 22.84
N SER A 392 -3.13 -1.07 21.59
CA SER A 392 -4.21 -0.15 21.20
C SER A 392 -5.62 -0.65 21.58
N GLY A 393 -5.75 -1.91 22.00
CA GLY A 393 -7.05 -2.57 22.17
C GLY A 393 -7.69 -3.05 20.87
N CYS A 394 -7.15 -2.62 19.71
CA CYS A 394 -7.55 -3.05 18.36
C CYS A 394 -6.47 -3.91 17.69
N ASP A 395 -5.38 -4.17 18.39
CA ASP A 395 -4.23 -4.93 17.91
C ASP A 395 -4.50 -6.44 17.79
N THR A 396 -5.60 -6.90 18.33
CA THR A 396 -6.04 -8.28 18.24
C THR A 396 -7.03 -8.46 17.10
N ILE A 397 -6.74 -9.39 16.20
CA ILE A 397 -7.76 -9.94 15.31
C ILE A 397 -8.66 -10.78 16.22
N PRO A 398 -9.97 -10.49 16.37
CA PRO A 398 -10.85 -11.36 17.12
C PRO A 398 -10.70 -12.76 16.54
N ASN A 399 -10.21 -13.71 17.35
CA ASN A 399 -10.20 -15.12 17.01
C ASN A 399 -11.67 -15.61 17.03
N GLY A 400 -12.47 -15.07 16.12
CA GLY A 400 -13.76 -15.63 15.81
C GLY A 400 -13.50 -17.03 15.27
N LEU A 401 -14.12 -18.03 15.90
CA LEU A 401 -14.16 -19.43 15.53
C LEU A 401 -14.80 -19.66 14.15
N ASN A 402 -14.39 -18.93 13.13
CA ASN A 402 -14.76 -19.15 11.72
C ASN A 402 -13.71 -18.49 10.81
N GLN A 403 -12.44 -18.87 10.93
CA GLN A 403 -11.66 -18.99 9.70
C GLN A 403 -12.08 -20.33 9.10
N VAL A 404 -13.22 -20.34 8.41
CA VAL A 404 -13.35 -21.21 7.25
C VAL A 404 -12.24 -20.72 6.32
N ALA A 405 -11.14 -21.43 6.34
CA ALA A 405 -10.13 -21.27 5.32
C ALA A 405 -10.86 -21.48 3.99
N GLU A 406 -11.09 -20.41 3.23
CA GLU A 406 -11.35 -20.51 1.79
C GLU A 406 -10.07 -20.95 1.06
N ASN A 407 -9.30 -21.76 1.74
CA ASN A 407 -8.19 -22.47 1.14
C ASN A 407 -8.69 -23.85 0.75
N ASN A 408 -9.07 -24.01 -0.50
CA ASN A 408 -9.03 -25.32 -1.16
C ASN A 408 -7.63 -25.96 -1.07
N LEU A 409 -6.70 -25.35 -0.32
CA LEU A 409 -5.32 -25.79 -0.14
C LEU A 409 -5.12 -26.66 1.10
N LEU A 410 -5.99 -26.60 2.09
CA LEU A 410 -5.85 -27.39 3.32
C LEU A 410 -7.22 -27.80 3.84
N ARG A 411 -7.42 -29.11 3.98
CA ARG A 411 -8.58 -29.70 4.66
C ARG A 411 -8.11 -30.44 5.89
N ILE A 412 -8.73 -30.16 7.02
CA ILE A 412 -8.50 -30.82 8.30
C ILE A 412 -9.85 -31.32 8.81
N MET A 413 -10.00 -32.64 8.93
CA MET A 413 -11.27 -33.21 9.36
C MET A 413 -11.10 -34.60 10.02
N PRO A 414 -11.96 -34.95 10.99
CA PRO A 414 -12.89 -34.05 11.68
C PRO A 414 -12.13 -33.11 12.64
N ASN A 415 -12.73 -31.99 12.95
CA ASN A 415 -12.27 -31.09 14.02
C ASN A 415 -13.49 -30.57 14.79
N PRO A 416 -13.77 -31.05 16.00
CA PRO A 416 -12.93 -31.94 16.86
C PRO A 416 -12.65 -33.30 16.28
N ALA A 417 -11.43 -33.79 16.56
CA ALA A 417 -10.98 -35.14 16.20
C ALA A 417 -11.24 -36.11 17.39
N ASP A 418 -11.74 -37.30 17.08
CA ASP A 418 -11.88 -38.41 18.05
C ASP A 418 -10.68 -39.37 17.89
N LYS A 419 -10.76 -40.28 16.92
CA LYS A 419 -9.75 -41.32 16.71
C LYS A 419 -8.70 -40.94 15.69
N TYR A 420 -9.07 -40.15 14.69
CA TYR A 420 -8.17 -39.75 13.60
C TYR A 420 -8.42 -38.31 13.19
N LEU A 421 -7.33 -37.67 12.80
CA LEU A 421 -7.33 -36.34 12.17
C LEU A 421 -6.76 -36.50 10.76
N TYR A 422 -7.57 -36.28 9.73
CA TYR A 422 -7.14 -36.27 8.35
C TYR A 422 -6.71 -34.88 7.94
N VAL A 423 -5.58 -34.79 7.24
CA VAL A 423 -5.00 -33.56 6.72
C VAL A 423 -4.75 -33.74 5.23
N GLU A 424 -5.34 -32.87 4.41
CA GLU A 424 -5.23 -32.90 2.97
C GLU A 424 -4.79 -31.52 2.45
N MET A 425 -3.72 -31.49 1.67
CA MET A 425 -3.29 -30.32 0.92
C MET A 425 -3.95 -30.30 -0.46
N GLY A 426 -4.48 -29.15 -0.88
CA GLY A 426 -5.13 -28.99 -2.19
C GLY A 426 -4.19 -29.07 -3.40
N MET A 427 -2.88 -29.01 -3.16
CA MET A 427 -1.83 -29.17 -4.18
C MET A 427 -0.83 -30.26 -3.78
N GLN A 428 -0.26 -30.92 -4.78
CA GLN A 428 0.85 -31.85 -4.55
C GLN A 428 2.12 -31.05 -4.27
N GLY A 429 2.83 -31.41 -3.20
CA GLY A 429 4.06 -30.79 -2.77
C GLY A 429 4.93 -31.75 -1.96
N ASN A 430 5.93 -31.24 -1.29
CA ASN A 430 6.76 -32.00 -0.35
C ASN A 430 6.60 -31.35 1.02
N TYR A 431 5.67 -31.89 1.83
CA TYR A 431 5.24 -31.28 3.07
C TYR A 431 5.70 -32.06 4.29
N GLU A 432 5.97 -31.32 5.37
CA GLU A 432 6.13 -31.84 6.72
C GLU A 432 4.96 -31.34 7.58
N PHE A 433 4.21 -32.27 8.19
CA PHE A 433 3.10 -32.00 9.07
C PHE A 433 3.51 -32.29 10.51
N ASP A 434 3.49 -31.30 11.38
CA ASP A 434 3.75 -31.40 12.81
C ASP A 434 2.48 -31.21 13.62
N LEU A 435 2.11 -32.17 14.43
CA LEU A 435 1.08 -32.01 15.45
C LEU A 435 1.75 -31.58 16.76
N ILE A 436 1.36 -30.44 17.30
CA ILE A 436 2.04 -29.76 18.41
C ILE A 436 1.04 -29.58 19.56
N ASN A 437 1.45 -29.86 20.80
CA ASN A 437 0.61 -29.61 21.98
C ASN A 437 0.65 -28.13 22.44
N GLU A 438 -0.14 -27.78 23.45
CA GLU A 438 -0.19 -26.41 24.01
C GLU A 438 1.15 -25.96 24.62
N ALA A 439 2.03 -26.86 25.00
CA ALA A 439 3.36 -26.57 25.49
C ALA A 439 4.40 -26.32 24.37
N GLY A 440 3.98 -26.38 23.11
CA GLY A 440 4.87 -26.21 21.96
C GLY A 440 5.70 -27.44 21.59
N GLN A 441 5.39 -28.60 22.14
CA GLN A 441 6.11 -29.84 21.86
C GLN A 441 5.47 -30.54 20.66
N VAL A 442 6.29 -30.97 19.68
CA VAL A 442 5.86 -31.80 18.57
C VAL A 442 5.52 -33.20 19.08
N ILE A 443 4.24 -33.56 19.01
CA ILE A 443 3.71 -34.87 19.47
C ILE A 443 3.83 -35.91 18.36
N ALA A 444 3.59 -35.51 17.11
CA ALA A 444 3.72 -36.36 15.95
C ALA A 444 4.20 -35.54 14.75
N ARG A 445 5.00 -36.18 13.90
CA ARG A 445 5.53 -35.61 12.66
C ARG A 445 5.30 -36.58 11.52
N LYS A 446 4.87 -36.06 10.39
CA LYS A 446 4.68 -36.82 9.16
C LYS A 446 5.18 -36.05 7.95
N GLU A 447 5.71 -36.79 6.98
CA GLU A 447 6.12 -36.26 5.68
C GLU A 447 5.20 -36.83 4.60
N THR A 448 4.60 -35.98 3.80
CA THR A 448 3.64 -36.37 2.79
C THR A 448 3.72 -35.53 1.54
N ARG A 449 3.16 -36.02 0.44
CA ARG A 449 3.05 -35.24 -0.80
C ARG A 449 1.73 -34.48 -0.91
N GLN A 450 0.67 -34.92 -0.22
CA GLN A 450 -0.62 -34.25 -0.29
C GLN A 450 -1.54 -34.60 0.89
N VAL A 451 -1.65 -35.87 1.29
CA VAL A 451 -2.62 -36.32 2.29
C VAL A 451 -1.94 -37.21 3.32
N ASP A 452 -2.29 -37.01 4.59
CA ASP A 452 -1.93 -37.94 5.68
C ASP A 452 -2.98 -37.89 6.80
N ASN A 453 -2.83 -38.78 7.81
CA ASN A 453 -3.68 -38.77 8.99
C ASN A 453 -2.83 -38.88 10.26
N PHE A 454 -3.32 -38.33 11.37
CA PHE A 454 -2.78 -38.54 12.70
C PHE A 454 -3.73 -39.41 13.51
N ASP A 455 -3.17 -40.39 14.20
CA ASP A 455 -3.89 -41.15 15.21
C ASP A 455 -4.03 -40.26 16.46
N THR A 456 -5.26 -39.98 16.85
CA THR A 456 -5.58 -39.13 17.99
C THR A 456 -6.19 -39.88 19.16
N GLU A 457 -6.47 -41.20 19.00
CA GLU A 457 -7.18 -42.02 19.99
C GLU A 457 -6.49 -42.03 21.37
N ASN A 458 -5.17 -41.91 21.41
CA ASN A 458 -4.38 -41.91 22.65
C ASN A 458 -3.95 -40.50 23.09
N LEU A 459 -4.40 -39.45 22.44
CA LEU A 459 -4.10 -38.07 22.86
C LEU A 459 -5.09 -37.62 23.94
N ALA A 460 -4.66 -36.77 24.83
CA ALA A 460 -5.57 -36.18 25.82
C ALA A 460 -6.57 -35.24 25.13
N ASN A 461 -7.78 -35.14 25.66
CA ASN A 461 -8.74 -34.11 25.23
C ASN A 461 -8.11 -32.73 25.45
N GLY A 462 -8.12 -31.89 24.41
CA GLY A 462 -7.51 -30.57 24.50
C GLY A 462 -7.25 -29.92 23.14
N THR A 463 -6.52 -28.81 23.19
CA THR A 463 -6.11 -28.05 22.02
C THR A 463 -4.74 -28.50 21.55
N TYR A 464 -4.62 -28.70 20.26
CA TYR A 464 -3.36 -28.98 19.56
C TYR A 464 -3.22 -27.99 18.38
N PHE A 465 -2.02 -27.92 17.83
CA PHE A 465 -1.74 -27.11 16.66
C PHE A 465 -1.11 -27.99 15.58
N LEU A 466 -1.67 -27.96 14.40
CA LEU A 466 -1.11 -28.59 13.21
C LEU A 466 -0.29 -27.53 12.47
N ARG A 467 1.02 -27.71 12.41
CA ARG A 467 1.94 -26.89 11.63
C ARG A 467 2.32 -27.62 10.35
N ILE A 468 2.29 -26.92 9.23
CA ILE A 468 2.63 -27.45 7.91
C ILE A 468 3.79 -26.66 7.34
N LEU A 469 4.84 -27.37 6.94
CA LEU A 469 6.07 -26.82 6.37
C LEU A 469 6.23 -27.31 4.93
N ASP A 470 6.62 -26.43 4.02
CA ASP A 470 7.11 -26.81 2.68
C ASP A 470 8.60 -27.19 2.79
N LYS A 471 8.92 -28.45 2.56
CA LYS A 471 10.30 -28.95 2.65
C LYS A 471 11.22 -28.47 1.55
N ASN A 472 10.69 -27.98 0.43
CA ASN A 472 11.51 -27.44 -0.65
C ASN A 472 12.08 -26.07 -0.29
N ASN A 473 11.31 -25.28 0.47
CA ASN A 473 11.65 -23.91 0.83
C ASN A 473 11.93 -23.73 2.33
N LEU A 474 11.67 -24.77 3.16
CA LEU A 474 11.71 -24.75 4.63
C LEU A 474 10.83 -23.65 5.26
N ASN A 475 9.80 -23.22 4.53
CA ASN A 475 8.88 -22.19 4.98
C ASN A 475 7.65 -22.83 5.63
N GLU A 476 7.17 -22.21 6.72
CA GLU A 476 5.89 -22.54 7.29
C GLU A 476 4.79 -22.05 6.34
N ILE A 477 3.93 -22.99 5.90
CA ILE A 477 2.78 -22.67 5.05
C ILE A 477 1.62 -22.18 5.93
N VAL A 478 1.34 -22.92 7.02
CA VAL A 478 0.21 -22.62 7.90
C VAL A 478 0.38 -23.34 9.25
N THR A 479 -0.13 -22.71 10.31
CA THR A 479 -0.43 -23.37 11.58
C THR A 479 -1.92 -23.27 11.87
N GLN A 480 -2.57 -24.41 12.08
CA GLN A 480 -4.02 -24.51 12.30
C GLN A 480 -4.33 -25.14 13.66
N LYS A 481 -5.31 -24.57 14.38
CA LYS A 481 -5.82 -25.13 15.63
C LYS A 481 -6.61 -26.39 15.38
N VAL A 482 -6.35 -27.44 16.16
CA VAL A 482 -7.05 -28.73 16.19
C VAL A 482 -7.56 -28.99 17.59
N ILE A 483 -8.78 -29.47 17.72
CA ILE A 483 -9.38 -29.91 18.99
C ILE A 483 -9.45 -31.43 18.96
N VAL A 484 -8.91 -32.08 19.99
CA VAL A 484 -9.11 -33.54 20.23
C VAL A 484 -10.13 -33.68 21.33
N GLN A 485 -11.17 -34.50 21.05
CA GLN A 485 -12.26 -34.72 21.99
C GLN A 485 -12.79 -36.15 21.79
N HIS A 486 -12.65 -36.98 22.83
CA HIS A 486 -13.17 -38.35 22.92
C HIS A 486 -14.48 -38.43 23.67
#